data_411ee641a134808ce71fd41a7dbc74af
#
_entry.id   411ee641a134808ce71fd41a7dbc74af
#
_cell.length_a   1.000
_cell.length_b   1.000
_cell.length_c   1.000
_cell.angle_alpha   90.00
_cell.angle_beta   90.00
_cell.angle_gamma   90.00
#
_symmetry.space_group_name_H-M   'P 1'
#
loop_
_entity.id
_entity.type
_entity.pdbx_description
1 polymer ?
#
loop_
_entity_poly.entity_id
_entity_poly.type
_entity_poly.pdbx_seq_one_letter_code
_entity_poly.pdbx_strand_id
1 'polypeptide(L)'
;MTITEELVTVQLGTTRIALPDPLAEPWRELAANPGHDLTASHPNTRWVFRGASPGRHIHPGHLTTRLSKLFSTRAARLGTLHELTKLAPVAIIAETLGYSPTTIERHATDSAAAYAQYVAAAKAVRKNP
;
A
#
# COMPACT_ATOMS: atom_id res chain seq x y z
N MET A 1 -6.38 -6.32 10.18
CA MET A 1 -7.39 -5.43 9.57
C MET A 1 -8.70 -5.64 10.30
N THR A 2 -9.41 -4.57 10.62
CA THR A 2 -10.75 -4.61 11.21
C THR A 2 -11.67 -3.80 10.30
N ILE A 3 -12.82 -4.36 9.96
CA ILE A 3 -13.83 -3.73 9.10
C ILE A 3 -15.12 -3.65 9.89
N THR A 4 -15.61 -2.44 10.10
CA THR A 4 -16.93 -2.13 10.67
C THR A 4 -17.68 -1.22 9.70
N GLU A 5 -18.97 -0.99 9.92
CA GLU A 5 -19.74 -0.07 9.09
C GLU A 5 -19.17 1.35 9.11
N GLU A 6 -18.69 1.80 10.27
CA GLU A 6 -18.19 3.17 10.45
C GLU A 6 -16.69 3.29 10.16
N LEU A 7 -15.89 2.25 10.40
CA LEU A 7 -14.44 2.35 10.38
C LEU A 7 -13.76 1.12 9.78
N VAL A 8 -12.88 1.35 8.83
CA VAL A 8 -11.94 0.35 8.33
C VAL A 8 -10.54 0.70 8.81
N THR A 9 -9.92 -0.23 9.54
CA THR A 9 -8.52 -0.06 9.99
C THR A 9 -7.62 -1.13 9.41
N VAL A 10 -6.43 -0.70 9.00
CA VAL A 10 -5.35 -1.58 8.51
C VAL A 10 -4.15 -1.46 9.44
N GLN A 11 -3.50 -2.56 9.72
CA GLN A 11 -2.25 -2.60 10.45
C GLN A 11 -1.18 -3.27 9.59
N LEU A 12 -0.20 -2.48 9.18
CA LEU A 12 0.94 -2.94 8.37
C LEU A 12 2.22 -3.04 9.21
N GLY A 13 2.39 -2.11 10.13
CA GLY A 13 3.45 -2.10 11.15
C GLY A 13 2.86 -2.26 12.56
N THR A 14 3.37 -1.48 13.49
CA THR A 14 2.92 -1.47 14.89
C THR A 14 1.65 -0.64 15.10
N THR A 15 1.45 0.37 14.26
CA THR A 15 0.35 1.33 14.37
C THR A 15 -0.83 0.93 13.47
N ARG A 16 -2.05 1.07 14.01
CA ARG A 16 -3.29 0.93 13.22
C ARG A 16 -3.59 2.21 12.47
N ILE A 17 -3.89 2.08 11.19
CA ILE A 17 -4.22 3.18 10.30
C ILE A 17 -5.70 3.12 9.98
N ALA A 18 -6.44 4.19 10.25
CA ALA A 18 -7.81 4.34 9.77
C ALA A 18 -7.79 4.72 8.28
N LEU A 19 -8.56 4.01 7.48
CA LEU A 19 -8.70 4.33 6.06
C LEU A 19 -9.83 5.36 5.89
N PRO A 20 -9.59 6.45 5.15
CA PRO A 20 -10.64 7.40 4.78
C PRO A 20 -11.67 6.74 3.85
N ASP A 21 -12.90 7.23 3.85
CA ASP A 21 -14.03 6.61 3.16
C ASP A 21 -13.79 6.23 1.69
N PRO A 22 -13.15 7.03 0.83
CA PRO A 22 -12.87 6.63 -0.54
C PRO A 22 -12.02 5.35 -0.66
N LEU A 23 -11.14 5.09 0.32
CA LEU A 23 -10.33 3.88 0.37
C LEU A 23 -10.99 2.77 1.18
N ALA A 24 -11.85 3.11 2.14
CA ALA A 24 -12.53 2.15 3.01
C ALA A 24 -13.67 1.42 2.30
N GLU A 25 -14.38 2.09 1.39
CA GLU A 25 -15.57 1.57 0.71
C GLU A 25 -15.32 0.25 -0.05
N PRO A 26 -14.27 0.11 -0.89
CA PRO A 26 -13.99 -1.16 -1.55
C PRO A 26 -13.73 -2.32 -0.56
N TRP A 27 -13.22 -2.03 0.63
CA TRP A 27 -13.00 -3.04 1.67
C TRP A 27 -14.29 -3.46 2.36
N ARG A 28 -15.21 -2.52 2.58
CA ARG A 28 -16.56 -2.82 3.11
C ARG A 28 -17.33 -3.67 2.10
N GLU A 29 -17.33 -3.29 0.83
CA GLU A 29 -17.97 -4.03 -0.24
C GLU A 29 -17.40 -5.46 -0.36
N LEU A 30 -16.08 -5.60 -0.34
CA LEU A 30 -15.44 -6.92 -0.40
C LEU A 30 -15.75 -7.78 0.82
N ALA A 31 -15.93 -7.19 1.99
CA ALA A 31 -16.31 -7.89 3.22
C ALA A 31 -17.77 -8.33 3.21
N ALA A 32 -18.65 -7.47 2.68
CA ALA A 32 -20.10 -7.74 2.58
C ALA A 32 -20.41 -8.76 1.48
N ASN A 33 -19.69 -8.66 0.34
CA ASN A 33 -19.87 -9.50 -0.84
C ASN A 33 -18.57 -10.25 -1.18
N PRO A 34 -18.15 -11.19 -0.36
CA PRO A 34 -17.01 -12.01 -0.68
C PRO A 34 -17.36 -12.85 -1.92
N GLY A 35 -16.66 -12.57 -3.03
CA GLY A 35 -16.95 -13.16 -4.33
C GLY A 35 -17.25 -14.67 -4.27
N HIS A 36 -18.21 -15.10 -5.08
CA HIS A 36 -18.58 -16.50 -5.23
C HIS A 36 -17.50 -17.25 -6.02
N ASP A 37 -16.36 -17.52 -5.39
CA ASP A 37 -15.46 -18.54 -5.90
C ASP A 37 -16.09 -19.90 -5.60
N LEU A 38 -16.38 -20.67 -6.63
CA LEU A 38 -16.93 -22.04 -6.55
C LEU A 38 -16.10 -22.97 -5.66
N THR A 39 -14.87 -22.60 -5.33
CA THR A 39 -13.96 -23.28 -4.44
C THR A 39 -13.98 -22.76 -2.99
N ALA A 40 -14.65 -21.65 -2.73
CA ALA A 40 -14.73 -21.04 -1.40
C ALA A 40 -15.88 -21.67 -0.59
N SER A 41 -15.79 -22.97 -0.33
CA SER A 41 -16.80 -23.75 0.39
C SER A 41 -16.91 -23.43 1.90
N HIS A 42 -16.22 -22.37 2.38
CA HIS A 42 -16.30 -21.98 3.80
C HIS A 42 -16.65 -20.51 3.94
N PRO A 43 -17.93 -20.17 4.19
CA PRO A 43 -18.40 -18.80 4.36
C PRO A 43 -17.79 -18.08 5.58
N ASN A 44 -17.24 -18.81 6.55
CA ASN A 44 -16.75 -18.27 7.82
C ASN A 44 -15.23 -18.02 7.86
N THR A 45 -14.57 -17.80 6.72
CA THR A 45 -13.14 -17.48 6.76
C THR A 45 -12.94 -16.00 7.11
N ARG A 46 -11.98 -15.74 8.01
CA ARG A 46 -11.57 -14.36 8.39
C ARG A 46 -10.66 -13.69 7.36
N TRP A 47 -10.38 -14.35 6.24
CA TRP A 47 -9.48 -13.85 5.22
C TRP A 47 -10.26 -13.00 4.20
N VAL A 48 -9.80 -11.77 3.98
CA VAL A 48 -10.33 -10.89 2.94
C VAL A 48 -10.04 -11.45 1.56
N PHE A 49 -8.79 -11.90 1.34
CA PHE A 49 -8.40 -12.58 0.11
C PHE A 49 -8.38 -14.09 0.37
N ARG A 50 -9.46 -14.75 -0.02
CA ARG A 50 -9.63 -16.17 0.17
C ARG A 50 -8.77 -16.97 -0.80
N GLY A 51 -8.18 -18.07 -0.35
CA GLY A 51 -7.44 -19.01 -1.16
C GLY A 51 -8.32 -20.12 -1.73
N ALA A 52 -7.75 -20.92 -2.62
CA ALA A 52 -8.42 -22.10 -3.19
C ALA A 52 -8.66 -23.23 -2.16
N SER A 53 -7.85 -23.26 -1.09
CA SER A 53 -8.01 -24.24 -0.01
C SER A 53 -8.88 -23.69 1.10
N PRO A 54 -9.79 -24.52 1.67
CA PRO A 54 -10.66 -24.13 2.76
C PRO A 54 -9.89 -23.52 3.95
N GLY A 55 -10.37 -22.37 4.45
CA GLY A 55 -9.79 -21.70 5.62
C GLY A 55 -8.44 -21.03 5.39
N ARG A 56 -7.89 -21.06 4.18
CA ARG A 56 -6.61 -20.43 3.85
C ARG A 56 -6.78 -19.15 3.01
N HIS A 57 -5.83 -18.24 3.16
CA HIS A 57 -5.72 -17.06 2.30
C HIS A 57 -5.14 -17.42 0.93
N ILE A 58 -5.33 -16.56 -0.06
CA ILE A 58 -4.66 -16.66 -1.36
C ILE A 58 -3.14 -16.64 -1.16
N HIS A 59 -2.44 -17.51 -1.88
CA HIS A 59 -0.97 -17.50 -1.83
C HIS A 59 -0.43 -16.15 -2.38
N PRO A 60 0.51 -15.50 -1.67
CA PRO A 60 1.04 -14.19 -2.08
C PRO A 60 1.55 -14.14 -3.54
N GLY A 61 2.19 -15.22 -4.00
CA GLY A 61 2.65 -15.34 -5.39
C GLY A 61 1.51 -15.27 -6.41
N HIS A 62 0.38 -15.92 -6.13
CA HIS A 62 -0.81 -15.84 -7.01
C HIS A 62 -1.38 -14.42 -7.05
N LEU A 63 -1.47 -13.77 -5.90
CA LEU A 63 -1.91 -12.38 -5.84
C LEU A 63 -0.99 -11.47 -6.63
N THR A 64 0.33 -11.60 -6.45
CA THR A 64 1.33 -10.83 -7.21
C THR A 64 1.19 -11.07 -8.72
N THR A 65 1.02 -12.32 -9.16
CA THR A 65 0.82 -12.66 -10.57
C THR A 65 -0.46 -12.04 -11.14
N ARG A 66 -1.55 -12.01 -10.37
CA ARG A 66 -2.80 -11.37 -10.81
C ARG A 66 -2.63 -9.85 -10.92
N LEU A 67 -2.02 -9.22 -9.91
CA LEU A 67 -1.81 -7.78 -9.88
C LEU A 67 -0.82 -7.32 -10.97
N SER A 68 0.21 -8.11 -11.28
CA SER A 68 1.20 -7.76 -12.30
C SER A 68 0.64 -7.63 -13.71
N LYS A 69 -0.56 -8.18 -13.95
CA LYS A 69 -1.29 -7.99 -15.22
C LYS A 69 -1.91 -6.59 -15.33
N LEU A 70 -2.12 -5.91 -14.21
CA LEU A 70 -2.75 -4.59 -14.15
C LEU A 70 -1.71 -3.49 -14.01
N PHE A 71 -0.69 -3.72 -13.16
CA PHE A 71 0.38 -2.75 -12.88
C PHE A 71 1.60 -3.44 -12.28
N SER A 72 2.76 -2.78 -12.35
CA SER A 72 3.97 -3.22 -11.65
C SER A 72 3.83 -2.98 -10.15
N THR A 73 3.59 -4.03 -9.37
CA THR A 73 3.47 -3.96 -7.91
C THR A 73 4.73 -3.39 -7.25
N ARG A 74 5.91 -3.69 -7.81
CA ARG A 74 7.19 -3.15 -7.34
C ARG A 74 7.28 -1.65 -7.60
N ALA A 75 6.98 -1.20 -8.82
CA ALA A 75 7.03 0.21 -9.17
C ALA A 75 6.01 1.03 -8.35
N ALA A 76 4.78 0.54 -8.20
CA ALA A 76 3.76 1.16 -7.38
C ALA A 76 4.23 1.32 -5.92
N ARG A 77 4.79 0.25 -5.32
CA ARG A 77 5.31 0.28 -3.95
C ARG A 77 6.45 1.28 -3.78
N LEU A 78 7.42 1.29 -4.70
CA LEU A 78 8.55 2.22 -4.65
C LEU A 78 8.09 3.67 -4.83
N GLY A 79 7.20 3.93 -5.78
CA GLY A 79 6.63 5.24 -6.00
C GLY A 79 5.86 5.75 -4.79
N THR A 80 5.04 4.90 -4.17
CA THR A 80 4.32 5.27 -2.94
C THR A 80 5.27 5.60 -1.79
N LEU A 81 6.31 4.79 -1.57
CA LEU A 81 7.31 5.10 -0.53
C LEU A 81 8.04 6.41 -0.81
N HIS A 82 8.41 6.67 -2.06
CA HIS A 82 9.02 7.92 -2.47
C HIS A 82 8.12 9.13 -2.18
N GLU A 83 6.83 9.06 -2.47
CA GLU A 83 5.90 10.14 -2.15
C GLU A 83 5.68 10.31 -0.64
N LEU A 84 5.55 9.21 0.10
CA LEU A 84 5.36 9.25 1.54
C LEU A 84 6.55 9.89 2.28
N THR A 85 7.79 9.66 1.82
CA THR A 85 8.99 10.28 2.43
C THR A 85 9.05 11.80 2.27
N LYS A 86 8.26 12.38 1.37
CA LYS A 86 8.10 13.84 1.25
C LYS A 86 7.08 14.40 2.25
N LEU A 87 6.17 13.57 2.74
CA LEU A 87 5.02 13.98 3.54
C LEU A 87 5.20 13.75 5.04
N ALA A 88 6.00 12.77 5.43
CA ALA A 88 6.14 12.39 6.83
C ALA A 88 7.58 11.97 7.18
N PRO A 89 7.98 12.11 8.47
CA PRO A 89 9.29 11.68 8.95
C PRO A 89 9.51 10.18 8.75
N VAL A 90 10.77 9.81 8.45
CA VAL A 90 11.22 8.42 8.23
C VAL A 90 10.76 7.47 9.34
N ALA A 91 10.92 7.88 10.61
CA ALA A 91 10.55 7.06 11.75
C ALA A 91 9.06 6.71 11.78
N ILE A 92 8.20 7.68 11.48
CA ILE A 92 6.74 7.49 11.44
C ILE A 92 6.35 6.54 10.31
N ILE A 93 6.93 6.71 9.13
CA ILE A 93 6.66 5.84 7.97
C ILE A 93 7.12 4.41 8.26
N ALA A 94 8.32 4.25 8.81
CA ALA A 94 8.89 2.95 9.16
C ALA A 94 8.00 2.21 10.17
N GLU A 95 7.60 2.86 11.25
CA GLU A 95 6.72 2.30 12.27
C GLU A 95 5.34 1.96 11.73
N THR A 96 4.75 2.87 10.99
CA THR A 96 3.38 2.74 10.46
C THR A 96 3.26 1.63 9.42
N LEU A 97 4.25 1.53 8.52
CA LEU A 97 4.23 0.56 7.42
C LEU A 97 4.98 -0.74 7.72
N GLY A 98 5.69 -0.82 8.84
CA GLY A 98 6.46 -2.01 9.23
C GLY A 98 7.75 -2.21 8.43
N TYR A 99 8.36 -1.13 7.96
CA TYR A 99 9.67 -1.16 7.31
C TYR A 99 10.82 -0.89 8.29
N SER A 100 12.03 -1.33 7.93
CA SER A 100 13.20 -0.88 8.66
C SER A 100 13.45 0.62 8.38
N PRO A 101 13.87 1.41 9.38
CA PRO A 101 14.23 2.82 9.20
C PRO A 101 15.22 3.03 8.06
N THR A 102 16.27 2.21 7.98
CA THR A 102 17.30 2.27 6.93
C THR A 102 16.72 2.15 5.52
N THR A 103 15.67 1.32 5.34
CA THR A 103 15.00 1.20 4.04
C THR A 103 14.31 2.51 3.68
N ILE A 104 13.61 3.14 4.63
CA ILE A 104 12.90 4.39 4.38
C ILE A 104 13.88 5.55 4.20
N GLU A 105 14.97 5.60 4.97
CA GLU A 105 16.04 6.62 4.83
C GLU A 105 16.62 6.64 3.40
N ARG A 106 16.89 5.47 2.82
CA ARG A 106 17.36 5.39 1.44
C ARG A 106 16.36 6.00 0.46
N HIS A 107 15.06 5.68 0.61
CA HIS A 107 14.02 6.28 -0.22
C HIS A 107 13.88 7.80 0.00
N ALA A 108 14.06 8.28 1.22
CA ALA A 108 14.05 9.71 1.53
C ALA A 108 15.24 10.43 0.86
N THR A 109 16.43 9.84 0.90
CA THR A 109 17.63 10.38 0.24
C THR A 109 17.45 10.44 -1.27
N ASP A 110 16.95 9.37 -1.90
CA ASP A 110 16.68 9.33 -3.33
C ASP A 110 15.63 10.39 -3.73
N SER A 111 14.60 10.57 -2.89
CA SER A 111 13.54 11.58 -3.05
C SER A 111 14.09 13.01 -3.00
N ALA A 112 14.95 13.30 -2.02
CA ALA A 112 15.57 14.60 -1.85
C ALA A 112 16.52 14.93 -3.00
N ALA A 113 17.31 13.96 -3.48
CA ALA A 113 18.20 14.12 -4.62
C ALA A 113 17.43 14.45 -5.91
N ALA A 114 16.34 13.75 -6.18
CA ALA A 114 15.48 14.01 -7.33
C ALA A 114 14.86 15.42 -7.27
N TYR A 115 14.40 15.85 -6.10
CA TYR A 115 13.87 17.20 -5.91
C TYR A 115 14.93 18.28 -6.09
N ALA A 116 16.13 18.09 -5.57
CA ALA A 116 17.25 19.04 -5.76
C ALA A 116 17.63 19.19 -7.24
N GLN A 117 17.66 18.11 -8.01
CA GLN A 117 17.90 18.14 -9.45
C GLN A 117 16.79 18.92 -10.20
N TYR A 118 15.52 18.69 -9.84
CA TYR A 118 14.40 19.43 -10.41
C TYR A 118 14.51 20.93 -10.15
N VAL A 119 14.82 21.33 -8.92
CA VAL A 119 14.99 22.75 -8.55
C VAL A 119 16.15 23.37 -9.31
N ALA A 120 17.27 22.67 -9.46
CA ALA A 120 18.42 23.12 -10.22
C ALA A 120 18.08 23.33 -11.71
N ALA A 121 17.37 22.38 -12.32
CA ALA A 121 16.92 22.47 -13.71
C ALA A 121 15.93 23.64 -13.91
N ALA A 122 14.97 23.80 -13.02
CA ALA A 122 13.99 24.89 -13.07
C ALA A 122 14.65 26.28 -12.93
N LYS A 123 15.68 26.41 -12.08
CA LYS A 123 16.48 27.65 -11.97
C LYS A 123 17.30 27.93 -13.23
N ALA A 124 17.87 26.91 -13.88
CA ALA A 124 18.62 27.06 -15.12
C ALA A 124 17.73 27.60 -16.27
N VAL A 125 16.51 27.05 -16.41
CA VAL A 125 15.53 27.51 -17.41
C VAL A 125 15.12 28.98 -17.18
N ARG A 126 14.96 29.40 -15.92
CA ARG A 126 14.61 30.79 -15.60
C ARG A 126 15.76 31.79 -15.85
N LYS A 127 17.00 31.33 -15.93
CA LYS A 127 18.17 32.16 -16.09
C LYS A 127 18.56 32.39 -17.55
N ASN A 128 17.96 31.64 -18.48
CA ASN A 128 18.10 31.82 -19.93
C ASN A 128 16.71 32.17 -20.52
N PRO A 129 16.40 33.50 -20.61
CA PRO A 129 15.16 33.93 -21.25
C PRO A 129 15.24 33.77 -22.77
#